data_66cf574e141d273a5b785e2db7a91d21
#
_entry.id   66cf574e141d273a5b785e2db7a91d21
#
_cell.length_a   1.000
_cell.length_b   1.000
_cell.length_c   1.000
_cell.angle_alpha   90.00
_cell.angle_beta   90.00
_cell.angle_gamma   90.00
#
_symmetry.space_group_name_H-M   'P 1'
#
loop_
_entity.id
_entity.type
_entity.pdbx_description
1 polymer ?
#
loop_
_entity_poly.entity_id
_entity_poly.type
_entity_poly.pdbx_seq_one_letter_code
_entity_poly.pdbx_strand_id
1 'polypeptide(L)'
;MKKMITRRNFLKAAGVSAAALGLAACGGSGSSTAASSTASSAAASAAASDWTWERKVTLVCPWGVGGGADGTLRPLQPVLEPILGVPVEIVNVEGAGGANGIDFTCKQPADGYTYVLGTQSHIMLDLQKILPVDFKKELRPVAKLVHSINIIASSKKAQEGKYSNFTEFVDYAKAHPQELTCGMLTATGADSVALKQTLAGGLGCDITEVEQYVKVVNYSSGSELSSAMVGGHININITGADEIMGLIQSGDIVPLISISENRMSTLPDLECTGELGIDSYVGTWRGILCRTDTPDAAVNAMADALKEAWNTPDYQEFLKNACYLDRPGYADAEEFQQLIDEEYTTFEDYLKGAGLI
;
A
#
# COMPACT_ATOMS: atom_id res chain seq x y z
N MET A 1 -29.04 4.66 -7.64
CA MET A 1 -28.24 3.94 -6.61
C MET A 1 -26.93 3.58 -7.27
N LYS A 2 -25.88 4.39 -7.05
CA LYS A 2 -24.51 4.13 -7.55
C LYS A 2 -23.92 3.05 -6.63
N LYS A 3 -23.39 1.96 -7.20
CA LYS A 3 -22.78 0.86 -6.47
C LYS A 3 -21.50 1.36 -5.79
N MET A 4 -21.53 1.49 -4.48
CA MET A 4 -20.31 1.62 -3.67
C MET A 4 -19.50 0.32 -3.79
N ILE A 5 -18.19 0.39 -3.60
CA ILE A 5 -17.33 -0.79 -3.52
C ILE A 5 -17.79 -1.56 -2.27
N THR A 6 -18.53 -2.63 -2.47
CA THR A 6 -19.09 -3.38 -1.35
C THR A 6 -18.09 -4.42 -0.84
N ARG A 7 -18.13 -4.70 0.46
CA ARG A 7 -17.44 -5.77 1.19
C ARG A 7 -17.28 -7.07 0.39
N ARG A 8 -18.29 -7.39 -0.42
CA ARG A 8 -18.34 -8.61 -1.24
C ARG A 8 -17.38 -8.60 -2.43
N ASN A 9 -17.03 -7.43 -2.94
CA ASN A 9 -16.10 -7.28 -4.06
C ASN A 9 -14.64 -7.20 -3.58
N PHE A 10 -14.40 -6.57 -2.42
CA PHE A 10 -13.09 -6.47 -1.81
C PHE A 10 -12.62 -7.82 -1.22
N LEU A 11 -13.53 -8.58 -0.55
CA LEU A 11 -13.21 -9.90 0.04
C LEU A 11 -13.02 -11.01 -1.01
N LYS A 12 -13.48 -10.83 -2.26
CA LYS A 12 -13.18 -11.78 -3.34
C LYS A 12 -11.71 -11.72 -3.78
N ALA A 13 -11.08 -10.58 -3.60
CA ALA A 13 -9.67 -10.38 -3.90
C ALA A 13 -8.73 -10.94 -2.81
N ALA A 14 -9.20 -11.07 -1.57
CA ALA A 14 -8.39 -11.49 -0.41
C ALA A 14 -8.58 -12.95 0.02
N GLY A 15 -9.42 -13.73 -0.64
CA GLY A 15 -9.90 -14.99 -0.09
C GLY A 15 -9.93 -16.19 -1.03
N VAL A 16 -8.80 -16.64 -1.60
CA VAL A 16 -8.71 -18.00 -2.16
C VAL A 16 -7.38 -18.63 -1.78
N SER A 17 -7.28 -19.14 -0.59
CA SER A 17 -6.41 -20.31 -0.30
C SER A 17 -6.64 -20.81 1.12
N ALA A 18 -7.71 -21.56 1.32
CA ALA A 18 -7.80 -22.58 2.37
C ALA A 18 -9.08 -23.39 2.15
N ALA A 19 -8.91 -24.61 1.77
CA ALA A 19 -9.70 -25.75 2.21
C ALA A 19 -9.88 -26.80 1.12
N ALA A 20 -9.16 -27.88 1.25
CA ALA A 20 -9.73 -29.21 1.00
C ALA A 20 -8.87 -30.27 1.71
N LEU A 21 -9.18 -30.52 2.97
CA LEU A 21 -8.91 -31.79 3.62
C LEU A 21 -10.27 -32.37 4.01
N GLY A 22 -10.81 -33.20 3.15
CA GLY A 22 -12.00 -34.00 3.39
C GLY A 22 -11.61 -35.48 3.48
N LEU A 23 -11.69 -36.03 4.67
CA LEU A 23 -11.63 -37.48 4.95
C LEU A 23 -12.82 -38.18 4.28
N ALA A 24 -12.53 -39.28 3.59
CA ALA A 24 -13.49 -40.34 3.42
C ALA A 24 -12.81 -41.70 3.55
N ALA A 25 -13.25 -42.46 4.53
CA ALA A 25 -12.84 -43.83 4.81
C ALA A 25 -13.83 -44.82 4.17
N CYS A 26 -13.29 -46.02 3.89
CA CYS A 26 -13.91 -47.35 3.81
C CYS A 26 -14.57 -47.84 2.51
N GLY A 27 -13.94 -48.86 1.94
CA GLY A 27 -14.60 -50.13 1.70
C GLY A 27 -14.80 -50.56 0.25
N GLY A 28 -14.11 -51.67 -0.18
CA GLY A 28 -14.64 -52.53 -1.21
C GLY A 28 -13.65 -52.96 -2.32
N SER A 29 -13.29 -54.23 -2.25
CA SER A 29 -12.45 -54.98 -3.18
C SER A 29 -12.96 -54.99 -4.63
N GLY A 30 -12.01 -54.95 -5.59
CA GLY A 30 -12.31 -55.23 -6.99
C GLY A 30 -11.06 -55.04 -7.87
N SER A 31 -10.43 -56.20 -8.22
CA SER A 31 -9.27 -56.31 -9.11
C SER A 31 -9.63 -55.91 -10.53
N SER A 32 -8.82 -55.06 -11.17
CA SER A 32 -8.44 -55.18 -12.59
C SER A 32 -7.35 -54.19 -12.97
N THR A 33 -6.34 -54.72 -13.61
CA THR A 33 -5.18 -54.08 -14.23
C THR A 33 -5.53 -53.08 -15.31
N ALA A 34 -4.95 -51.84 -15.25
CA ALA A 34 -4.50 -51.12 -16.45
C ALA A 34 -3.68 -49.86 -16.11
N ALA A 35 -2.52 -49.80 -16.67
CA ALA A 35 -1.72 -48.67 -17.10
C ALA A 35 -1.53 -47.46 -16.12
N SER A 36 -0.35 -47.50 -15.51
CA SER A 36 0.34 -46.34 -14.90
C SER A 36 0.55 -45.21 -15.91
N SER A 37 -0.15 -44.12 -15.73
CA SER A 37 0.32 -42.82 -16.20
C SER A 37 0.68 -41.97 -14.97
N THR A 38 1.95 -42.03 -14.61
CA THR A 38 2.55 -41.12 -13.64
C THR A 38 2.49 -39.72 -14.18
N ALA A 39 1.47 -38.97 -13.76
CA ALA A 39 1.53 -37.53 -13.82
C ALA A 39 2.50 -37.06 -12.72
N SER A 40 3.76 -36.87 -13.15
CA SER A 40 4.78 -36.19 -12.37
C SER A 40 4.30 -34.75 -12.20
N SER A 41 3.78 -34.39 -11.03
CA SER A 41 3.72 -33.02 -10.59
C SER A 41 5.17 -32.56 -10.38
N ALA A 42 5.76 -31.98 -11.41
CA ALA A 42 7.01 -31.25 -11.29
C ALA A 42 6.74 -30.07 -10.36
N ALA A 43 7.11 -30.20 -9.09
CA ALA A 43 7.46 -29.04 -8.29
C ALA A 43 8.59 -28.35 -9.06
N ALA A 44 8.31 -27.22 -9.66
CA ALA A 44 9.32 -26.35 -10.22
C ALA A 44 10.22 -25.92 -9.05
N SER A 45 11.31 -26.67 -8.85
CA SER A 45 12.45 -26.17 -8.09
C SER A 45 12.91 -24.91 -8.83
N ALA A 46 12.72 -23.74 -8.22
CA ALA A 46 13.32 -22.53 -8.71
C ALA A 46 14.82 -22.77 -8.85
N ALA A 47 15.29 -22.92 -10.08
CA ALA A 47 16.72 -22.93 -10.35
C ALA A 47 17.24 -21.58 -9.86
N ALA A 48 18.23 -21.59 -8.97
CA ALA A 48 18.92 -20.39 -8.56
C ALA A 48 19.32 -19.62 -9.82
N SER A 49 18.96 -18.34 -9.89
CA SER A 49 19.25 -17.55 -11.07
C SER A 49 20.76 -17.39 -11.20
N ASP A 50 21.32 -17.63 -12.40
CA ASP A 50 22.75 -17.42 -12.67
C ASP A 50 23.14 -15.94 -12.73
N TRP A 51 22.25 -15.01 -12.33
CA TRP A 51 22.49 -13.57 -12.34
C TRP A 51 23.26 -13.14 -11.11
N THR A 52 24.30 -12.32 -11.33
CA THR A 52 25.05 -11.63 -10.28
C THR A 52 25.23 -10.16 -10.65
N TRP A 53 25.18 -9.27 -9.66
CA TRP A 53 25.44 -7.86 -9.88
C TRP A 53 26.94 -7.57 -9.76
N GLU A 54 27.47 -6.79 -10.71
CA GLU A 54 28.87 -6.40 -10.76
C GLU A 54 29.11 -4.93 -10.35
N ARG A 55 28.03 -4.17 -10.20
CA ARG A 55 28.05 -2.75 -9.82
C ARG A 55 26.84 -2.41 -8.97
N LYS A 56 26.83 -1.20 -8.40
CA LYS A 56 25.74 -0.74 -7.54
C LYS A 56 24.36 -0.90 -8.20
N VAL A 57 23.38 -1.25 -7.39
CA VAL A 57 21.94 -1.27 -7.73
C VAL A 57 21.32 0.02 -7.23
N THR A 58 20.43 0.61 -8.04
CA THR A 58 19.66 1.79 -7.67
C THR A 58 18.21 1.42 -7.37
N LEU A 59 17.74 1.81 -6.18
CA LEU A 59 16.34 1.78 -5.79
C LEU A 59 15.78 3.22 -5.87
N VAL A 60 14.89 3.47 -6.81
CA VAL A 60 14.24 4.76 -6.96
C VAL A 60 13.08 4.86 -5.98
N CYS A 61 13.11 5.90 -5.13
CA CYS A 61 12.00 6.29 -4.27
C CYS A 61 11.26 7.47 -4.91
N PRO A 62 10.01 7.31 -5.37
CA PRO A 62 9.26 8.39 -6.03
C PRO A 62 8.77 9.52 -5.12
N TRP A 63 9.15 9.50 -3.85
CA TRP A 63 8.76 10.50 -2.84
C TRP A 63 9.94 11.04 -2.06
N GLY A 64 9.69 12.11 -1.30
CA GLY A 64 10.69 12.80 -0.49
C GLY A 64 11.25 11.96 0.64
N VAL A 65 12.43 12.37 1.10
CA VAL A 65 13.14 11.73 2.23
C VAL A 65 12.28 11.81 3.50
N GLY A 66 12.23 10.71 4.26
CA GLY A 66 11.55 10.61 5.55
C GLY A 66 10.04 10.33 5.48
N GLY A 67 9.46 10.20 4.26
CA GLY A 67 8.10 9.69 4.07
C GLY A 67 8.08 8.15 4.09
N GLY A 68 6.88 7.54 4.09
CA GLY A 68 6.73 6.09 4.23
C GLY A 68 7.42 5.27 3.15
N ALA A 69 7.49 5.76 1.91
CA ALA A 69 8.21 5.08 0.83
C ALA A 69 9.72 5.03 1.11
N ASP A 70 10.31 6.15 1.48
CA ASP A 70 11.73 6.24 1.87
C ASP A 70 11.97 5.42 3.15
N GLY A 71 11.06 5.51 4.13
CA GLY A 71 11.07 4.73 5.37
C GLY A 71 10.96 3.22 5.17
N THR A 72 10.42 2.74 4.04
CA THR A 72 10.41 1.32 3.67
C THR A 72 11.74 0.87 3.07
N LEU A 73 12.36 1.71 2.23
CA LEU A 73 13.60 1.39 1.52
C LEU A 73 14.85 1.50 2.40
N ARG A 74 14.92 2.50 3.31
CA ARG A 74 16.10 2.72 4.16
C ARG A 74 16.44 1.52 5.05
N PRO A 75 15.49 0.86 5.74
CA PRO A 75 15.77 -0.36 6.50
C PRO A 75 16.06 -1.58 5.62
N LEU A 76 15.54 -1.61 4.38
CA LEU A 76 15.81 -2.68 3.43
C LEU A 76 17.25 -2.63 2.90
N GLN A 77 17.79 -1.44 2.67
CA GLN A 77 19.12 -1.23 2.08
C GLN A 77 20.23 -2.04 2.80
N PRO A 78 20.46 -1.90 4.13
CA PRO A 78 21.56 -2.58 4.80
C PRO A 78 21.42 -4.10 4.87
N VAL A 79 20.21 -4.64 4.73
CA VAL A 79 19.99 -6.10 4.67
C VAL A 79 20.07 -6.64 3.26
N LEU A 80 19.79 -5.81 2.24
CA LEU A 80 19.84 -6.20 0.83
C LEU A 80 21.27 -6.16 0.26
N GLU A 81 22.09 -5.17 0.63
CA GLU A 81 23.47 -5.02 0.15
C GLU A 81 24.33 -6.31 0.30
N PRO A 82 24.39 -6.96 1.47
CA PRO A 82 25.18 -8.19 1.60
C PRO A 82 24.63 -9.37 0.78
N ILE A 83 23.32 -9.41 0.53
CA ILE A 83 22.68 -10.45 -0.29
C ILE A 83 23.04 -10.26 -1.76
N LEU A 84 22.99 -9.02 -2.25
CA LEU A 84 23.37 -8.71 -3.64
C LEU A 84 24.88 -8.74 -3.89
N GLY A 85 25.69 -8.57 -2.83
CA GLY A 85 27.16 -8.46 -2.94
C GLY A 85 27.67 -7.15 -3.54
N VAL A 86 26.79 -6.16 -3.71
CA VAL A 86 27.10 -4.82 -4.26
C VAL A 86 26.38 -3.73 -3.48
N PRO A 87 26.85 -2.47 -3.53
CA PRO A 87 26.14 -1.36 -2.88
C PRO A 87 24.73 -1.16 -3.45
N VAL A 88 23.80 -0.78 -2.61
CA VAL A 88 22.44 -0.34 -2.97
C VAL A 88 22.33 1.15 -2.73
N GLU A 89 21.97 1.91 -3.75
CA GLU A 89 21.75 3.36 -3.65
C GLU A 89 20.27 3.68 -3.70
N ILE A 90 19.74 4.43 -2.72
CA ILE A 90 18.39 4.94 -2.74
C ILE A 90 18.41 6.36 -3.30
N VAL A 91 17.69 6.59 -4.40
CA VAL A 91 17.56 7.88 -5.07
C VAL A 91 16.13 8.38 -4.97
N ASN A 92 15.92 9.48 -4.25
CA ASN A 92 14.61 10.11 -4.14
C ASN A 92 14.37 11.01 -5.36
N VAL A 93 13.31 10.69 -6.15
CA VAL A 93 12.87 11.45 -7.34
C VAL A 93 11.42 11.83 -7.13
N GLU A 94 11.20 12.89 -6.38
CA GLU A 94 9.88 13.34 -5.96
C GLU A 94 9.15 14.20 -6.99
N GLY A 95 7.85 14.31 -6.83
CA GLY A 95 6.97 15.22 -7.56
C GLY A 95 5.87 14.52 -8.35
N ALA A 96 4.83 15.28 -8.67
CA ALA A 96 3.62 14.83 -9.37
C ALA A 96 3.00 13.55 -8.79
N GLY A 97 2.94 13.41 -7.43
CA GLY A 97 2.38 12.24 -6.77
C GLY A 97 3.16 10.94 -6.99
N GLY A 98 4.46 11.03 -7.33
CA GLY A 98 5.33 9.89 -7.64
C GLY A 98 5.57 9.66 -9.14
N ALA A 99 4.85 10.37 -10.03
CA ALA A 99 4.98 10.21 -11.48
C ALA A 99 6.40 10.47 -11.99
N ASN A 100 7.11 11.44 -11.39
CA ASN A 100 8.49 11.77 -11.77
C ASN A 100 9.45 10.59 -11.53
N GLY A 101 9.31 9.86 -10.43
CA GLY A 101 10.13 8.68 -10.12
C GLY A 101 9.89 7.53 -11.09
N ILE A 102 8.64 7.31 -11.48
CA ILE A 102 8.27 6.33 -12.51
C ILE A 102 8.88 6.71 -13.86
N ASP A 103 8.68 7.95 -14.30
CA ASP A 103 9.25 8.46 -15.55
C ASP A 103 10.78 8.38 -15.58
N PHE A 104 11.43 8.76 -14.47
CA PHE A 104 12.86 8.62 -14.29
C PHE A 104 13.31 7.17 -14.49
N THR A 105 12.63 6.22 -13.85
CA THR A 105 12.97 4.80 -13.94
C THR A 105 12.79 4.26 -15.36
N CYS A 106 11.71 4.61 -16.05
CA CYS A 106 11.46 4.19 -17.42
C CYS A 106 12.50 4.73 -18.43
N LYS A 107 13.22 5.80 -18.08
CA LYS A 107 14.32 6.36 -18.88
C LYS A 107 15.68 5.71 -18.59
N GLN A 108 15.81 4.90 -17.54
CA GLN A 108 17.05 4.17 -17.27
C GLN A 108 17.19 2.93 -18.16
N PRO A 109 18.40 2.40 -18.36
CA PRO A 109 18.60 1.12 -19.02
C PRO A 109 17.83 -0.01 -18.30
N ALA A 110 17.23 -0.93 -19.06
CA ALA A 110 16.57 -2.12 -18.53
C ALA A 110 17.59 -3.25 -18.35
N ASP A 111 18.65 -3.01 -17.61
CA ASP A 111 19.82 -3.88 -17.49
C ASP A 111 19.91 -4.59 -16.13
N GLY A 112 18.86 -4.54 -15.32
CA GLY A 112 18.80 -5.21 -14.01
C GLY A 112 19.47 -4.44 -12.87
N TYR A 113 19.78 -3.15 -13.05
CA TYR A 113 20.43 -2.33 -12.02
C TYR A 113 19.60 -1.16 -11.52
N THR A 114 18.41 -0.93 -12.09
CA THR A 114 17.47 0.11 -11.63
C THR A 114 16.11 -0.49 -11.35
N TYR A 115 15.64 -0.27 -10.15
CA TYR A 115 14.32 -0.69 -9.66
C TYR A 115 13.61 0.51 -9.04
N VAL A 116 12.29 0.48 -8.98
CA VAL A 116 11.49 1.57 -8.40
C VAL A 116 10.50 1.03 -7.38
N LEU A 117 10.31 1.76 -6.30
CA LEU A 117 9.22 1.49 -5.38
C LEU A 117 7.91 1.99 -5.99
N GLY A 118 6.93 1.09 -6.11
CA GLY A 118 5.57 1.41 -6.55
C GLY A 118 4.57 1.39 -5.40
N THR A 119 3.46 2.06 -5.61
CA THR A 119 2.26 2.02 -4.77
C THR A 119 1.01 2.07 -5.63
N GLN A 120 -0.18 1.79 -5.06
CA GLN A 120 -1.46 1.93 -5.74
C GLN A 120 -1.74 3.35 -6.26
N SER A 121 -1.07 4.36 -5.72
CA SER A 121 -1.20 5.73 -6.25
C SER A 121 -0.76 5.85 -7.70
N HIS A 122 0.22 5.04 -8.13
CA HIS A 122 0.64 5.02 -9.54
C HIS A 122 -0.43 4.45 -10.47
N ILE A 123 -1.21 3.47 -9.99
CA ILE A 123 -2.40 2.95 -10.73
C ILE A 123 -3.41 4.09 -10.91
N MET A 124 -3.68 4.84 -9.85
CA MET A 124 -4.60 5.99 -9.92
C MET A 124 -4.12 7.06 -10.90
N LEU A 125 -2.81 7.38 -10.89
CA LEU A 125 -2.22 8.34 -11.82
C LEU A 125 -2.26 7.87 -13.27
N ASP A 126 -2.06 6.56 -13.52
CA ASP A 126 -2.15 5.99 -14.87
C ASP A 126 -3.58 6.00 -15.41
N LEU A 127 -4.57 5.60 -14.60
CA LEU A 127 -5.98 5.66 -14.96
C LEU A 127 -6.44 7.09 -15.30
N GLN A 128 -5.93 8.09 -14.60
CA GLN A 128 -6.19 9.50 -14.82
C GLN A 128 -5.34 10.12 -15.94
N LYS A 129 -4.44 9.34 -16.59
CA LYS A 129 -3.52 9.79 -17.64
C LYS A 129 -2.57 10.91 -17.20
N ILE A 130 -2.20 10.89 -15.90
CA ILE A 130 -1.22 11.83 -15.32
C ILE A 130 0.20 11.27 -15.48
N LEU A 131 0.37 9.92 -15.44
CA LEU A 131 1.68 9.31 -15.73
C LEU A 131 2.06 9.59 -17.18
N PRO A 132 3.33 9.98 -17.44
CA PRO A 132 3.83 10.19 -18.80
C PRO A 132 4.11 8.88 -19.55
N VAL A 133 3.94 7.74 -18.89
CA VAL A 133 4.17 6.38 -19.40
C VAL A 133 2.97 5.50 -19.10
N ASP A 134 2.81 4.41 -19.84
CA ASP A 134 1.80 3.38 -19.56
C ASP A 134 2.35 2.42 -18.50
N PHE A 135 1.86 2.54 -17.27
CA PHE A 135 2.37 1.80 -16.12
C PHE A 135 2.39 0.29 -16.34
N LYS A 136 1.31 -0.26 -16.89
CA LYS A 136 1.19 -1.72 -17.12
C LYS A 136 2.09 -2.24 -18.24
N LYS A 137 2.47 -1.39 -19.19
CA LYS A 137 3.33 -1.80 -20.31
C LYS A 137 4.81 -1.62 -19.99
N GLU A 138 5.14 -0.53 -19.31
CA GLU A 138 6.53 -0.15 -19.08
C GLU A 138 7.14 -0.80 -17.82
N LEU A 139 6.30 -1.17 -16.85
CA LEU A 139 6.75 -1.72 -15.58
C LEU A 139 6.13 -3.10 -15.30
N ARG A 140 6.91 -3.94 -14.62
CA ARG A 140 6.46 -5.22 -14.06
C ARG A 140 6.84 -5.36 -12.59
N PRO A 141 6.04 -6.09 -11.79
CA PRO A 141 6.33 -6.33 -10.39
C PRO A 141 7.51 -7.30 -10.19
N VAL A 142 8.27 -7.04 -9.11
CA VAL A 142 9.31 -7.95 -8.62
C VAL A 142 8.85 -8.60 -7.31
N ALA A 143 8.46 -7.80 -6.34
CA ALA A 143 7.84 -8.26 -5.09
C ALA A 143 7.12 -7.11 -4.38
N LYS A 144 6.00 -7.39 -3.73
CA LYS A 144 5.40 -6.50 -2.73
C LYS A 144 6.10 -6.72 -1.40
N LEU A 145 6.46 -5.65 -0.72
CA LEU A 145 7.21 -5.71 0.55
C LEU A 145 6.30 -5.51 1.76
N VAL A 146 5.42 -4.53 1.71
CA VAL A 146 4.57 -4.13 2.84
C VAL A 146 3.19 -3.70 2.37
N HIS A 147 2.22 -3.72 3.29
CA HIS A 147 0.89 -3.16 3.11
C HIS A 147 0.49 -2.42 4.39
N SER A 148 0.61 -1.12 4.38
CA SER A 148 0.30 -0.26 5.53
C SER A 148 -1.20 -0.18 5.79
N ILE A 149 -1.58 -0.08 7.05
CA ILE A 149 -2.92 0.36 7.45
C ILE A 149 -2.89 1.89 7.55
N ASN A 150 -3.80 2.56 6.87
CA ASN A 150 -3.95 4.00 6.98
C ASN A 150 -4.71 4.36 8.26
N ILE A 151 -4.31 5.47 8.87
CA ILE A 151 -4.95 6.06 10.04
C ILE A 151 -5.40 7.47 9.68
N ILE A 152 -6.63 7.82 10.01
CA ILE A 152 -7.02 9.23 10.12
C ILE A 152 -6.63 9.69 11.51
N ALA A 153 -5.75 10.67 11.56
CA ALA A 153 -5.24 11.25 12.80
C ALA A 153 -5.50 12.75 12.85
N SER A 154 -5.51 13.31 14.06
CA SER A 154 -5.74 14.70 14.33
C SER A 154 -4.52 15.38 14.94
N SER A 155 -4.29 16.63 14.58
CA SER A 155 -3.38 17.51 15.30
C SER A 155 -3.89 17.75 16.72
N LYS A 156 -3.07 17.45 17.73
CA LYS A 156 -3.41 17.74 19.13
C LYS A 156 -3.68 19.24 19.36
N LYS A 157 -2.91 20.11 18.69
CA LYS A 157 -3.10 21.56 18.77
C LYS A 157 -4.40 22.04 18.14
N ALA A 158 -4.74 21.49 16.96
CA ALA A 158 -5.94 21.90 16.24
C ALA A 158 -7.22 21.29 16.82
N GLN A 159 -7.10 20.18 17.53
CA GLN A 159 -8.21 19.47 18.18
C GLN A 159 -8.81 20.30 19.34
N GLU A 160 -7.98 20.80 20.25
CA GLU A 160 -8.28 21.69 21.40
C GLU A 160 -9.70 21.60 21.99
N GLY A 161 -10.10 20.39 22.44
CA GLY A 161 -11.43 20.18 23.06
C GLY A 161 -12.63 20.16 22.11
N LYS A 162 -12.40 20.19 20.80
CA LYS A 162 -13.48 20.13 19.79
C LYS A 162 -14.01 18.70 19.61
N TYR A 163 -13.12 17.71 19.63
CA TYR A 163 -13.44 16.28 19.46
C TYR A 163 -12.27 15.42 20.01
N SER A 164 -12.54 14.19 20.36
CA SER A 164 -11.54 13.26 20.91
C SER A 164 -11.42 11.92 20.14
N ASN A 165 -12.40 11.62 19.29
CA ASN A 165 -12.50 10.42 18.49
C ASN A 165 -13.13 10.72 17.13
N PHE A 166 -13.25 9.72 16.27
CA PHE A 166 -13.77 9.90 14.92
C PHE A 166 -15.23 10.31 14.88
N THR A 167 -16.07 9.73 15.73
CA THR A 167 -17.50 10.06 15.79
C THR A 167 -17.70 11.52 16.18
N GLU A 168 -17.02 12.00 17.22
CA GLU A 168 -17.07 13.40 17.64
C GLU A 168 -16.51 14.34 16.59
N PHE A 169 -15.44 13.93 15.87
CA PHE A 169 -14.93 14.72 14.73
C PHE A 169 -15.99 14.88 13.64
N VAL A 170 -16.68 13.80 13.27
CA VAL A 170 -17.75 13.83 12.28
C VAL A 170 -18.91 14.73 12.71
N ASP A 171 -19.33 14.65 13.98
CA ASP A 171 -20.39 15.48 14.52
C ASP A 171 -19.99 16.96 14.52
N TYR A 172 -18.73 17.25 14.89
CA TYR A 172 -18.20 18.61 14.82
C TYR A 172 -18.18 19.15 13.38
N ALA A 173 -17.72 18.35 12.42
CA ALA A 173 -17.70 18.73 11.01
C ALA A 173 -19.10 19.00 10.44
N LYS A 174 -20.12 18.25 10.87
CA LYS A 174 -21.54 18.50 10.52
C LYS A 174 -22.06 19.81 11.10
N ALA A 175 -21.69 20.11 12.36
CA ALA A 175 -22.12 21.32 13.03
C ALA A 175 -21.40 22.60 12.56
N HIS A 176 -20.17 22.43 12.05
CA HIS A 176 -19.28 23.52 11.66
C HIS A 176 -18.67 23.28 10.25
N PRO A 177 -19.49 23.26 9.18
CA PRO A 177 -19.01 23.02 7.83
C PRO A 177 -17.88 23.98 7.43
N GLN A 178 -16.85 23.46 6.76
CA GLN A 178 -15.71 24.22 6.27
C GLN A 178 -14.82 24.88 7.36
N GLU A 179 -15.00 24.53 8.63
CA GLU A 179 -14.08 24.99 9.69
C GLU A 179 -12.81 24.13 9.73
N LEU A 180 -12.96 22.80 9.55
CA LEU A 180 -11.87 21.86 9.66
C LEU A 180 -11.10 21.69 8.33
N THR A 181 -9.78 21.53 8.44
CA THR A 181 -8.87 21.29 7.30
C THR A 181 -8.35 19.85 7.30
N CYS A 182 -8.39 19.23 6.12
CA CYS A 182 -7.86 17.91 5.85
C CYS A 182 -6.60 17.99 4.99
N GLY A 183 -5.49 17.46 5.47
CA GLY A 183 -4.27 17.34 4.67
C GLY A 183 -4.22 16.02 3.91
N MET A 184 -3.73 16.05 2.68
CA MET A 184 -3.48 14.85 1.86
C MET A 184 -2.34 15.08 0.86
N LEU A 185 -1.81 14.00 0.25
CA LEU A 185 -0.71 14.12 -0.70
C LEU A 185 -1.18 14.51 -2.11
N THR A 186 -2.33 14.00 -2.53
CA THR A 186 -2.93 14.34 -3.84
C THR A 186 -4.45 14.34 -3.71
N ALA A 187 -5.13 15.16 -4.52
CA ALA A 187 -6.59 15.26 -4.47
C ALA A 187 -7.32 13.97 -4.91
N THR A 188 -6.67 13.14 -5.71
CA THR A 188 -7.27 11.98 -6.39
C THR A 188 -6.46 10.69 -6.20
N GLY A 189 -5.51 10.68 -5.27
CA GLY A 189 -4.74 9.48 -4.93
C GLY A 189 -5.54 8.49 -4.09
N ALA A 190 -5.01 7.28 -3.90
CA ALA A 190 -5.66 6.24 -3.11
C ALA A 190 -5.94 6.66 -1.67
N ASP A 191 -5.03 7.41 -1.04
CA ASP A 191 -5.22 7.94 0.31
C ASP A 191 -6.38 8.94 0.38
N SER A 192 -6.52 9.78 -0.67
CA SER A 192 -7.65 10.72 -0.78
C SER A 192 -8.98 10.00 -0.93
N VAL A 193 -8.98 8.90 -1.70
CA VAL A 193 -10.14 8.02 -1.83
C VAL A 193 -10.50 7.42 -0.48
N ALA A 194 -9.53 6.84 0.22
CA ALA A 194 -9.72 6.24 1.54
C ALA A 194 -10.25 7.25 2.56
N LEU A 195 -9.66 8.45 2.59
CA LEU A 195 -10.11 9.54 3.46
C LEU A 195 -11.56 9.93 3.16
N LYS A 196 -11.86 10.23 1.88
CA LYS A 196 -13.20 10.66 1.46
C LYS A 196 -14.25 9.57 1.67
N GLN A 197 -13.93 8.30 1.42
CA GLN A 197 -14.83 7.18 1.71
C GLN A 197 -15.12 7.06 3.20
N THR A 198 -14.08 7.16 4.04
CA THR A 198 -14.25 7.07 5.49
C THR A 198 -15.07 8.23 6.03
N LEU A 199 -14.76 9.46 5.59
CA LEU A 199 -15.52 10.64 5.98
C LEU A 199 -16.97 10.59 5.48
N ALA A 200 -17.20 10.19 4.23
CA ALA A 200 -18.55 10.05 3.68
C ALA A 200 -19.39 9.03 4.47
N GLY A 201 -18.78 7.88 4.84
CA GLY A 201 -19.42 6.87 5.69
C GLY A 201 -19.80 7.42 7.06
N GLY A 202 -18.91 8.16 7.72
CA GLY A 202 -19.19 8.81 9.00
C GLY A 202 -20.21 9.96 8.89
N LEU A 203 -20.10 10.79 7.86
CA LEU A 203 -21.00 11.92 7.61
C LEU A 203 -22.40 11.45 7.15
N GLY A 204 -22.51 10.26 6.58
CA GLY A 204 -23.74 9.76 5.97
C GLY A 204 -24.10 10.49 4.67
N CYS A 205 -23.10 10.91 3.89
CA CYS A 205 -23.25 11.67 2.64
C CYS A 205 -22.60 10.93 1.44
N ASP A 206 -22.77 11.47 0.23
CA ASP A 206 -22.02 11.00 -0.94
C ASP A 206 -20.55 11.42 -0.84
N ILE A 207 -19.63 10.63 -1.39
CA ILE A 207 -18.20 10.94 -1.36
C ILE A 207 -17.85 12.27 -2.04
N THR A 208 -18.64 12.70 -3.01
CA THR A 208 -18.49 13.98 -3.70
C THR A 208 -18.94 15.20 -2.87
N GLU A 209 -19.66 14.93 -1.77
CA GLU A 209 -20.16 15.98 -0.88
C GLU A 209 -19.24 16.24 0.33
N VAL A 210 -18.23 15.37 0.57
CA VAL A 210 -17.31 15.49 1.72
C VAL A 210 -16.66 16.86 1.81
N GLU A 211 -16.27 17.45 0.67
CA GLU A 211 -15.66 18.76 0.61
C GLU A 211 -16.62 19.92 0.95
N GLN A 212 -17.91 19.67 1.16
CA GLN A 212 -18.82 20.66 1.73
C GLN A 212 -18.64 20.80 3.25
N TYR A 213 -18.09 19.76 3.92
CA TYR A 213 -17.89 19.71 5.36
C TYR A 213 -16.47 20.07 5.78
N VAL A 214 -15.45 19.68 5.00
CA VAL A 214 -14.03 19.89 5.33
C VAL A 214 -13.28 20.54 4.17
N LYS A 215 -12.27 21.36 4.48
CA LYS A 215 -11.34 21.92 3.48
C LYS A 215 -10.22 20.95 3.21
N VAL A 216 -9.91 20.71 1.95
CA VAL A 216 -8.79 19.86 1.53
C VAL A 216 -7.57 20.71 1.19
N VAL A 217 -6.40 20.32 1.71
CA VAL A 217 -5.09 20.94 1.45
C VAL A 217 -4.11 19.85 1.00
N ASN A 218 -3.46 20.05 -0.16
CA ASN A 218 -2.50 19.09 -0.69
C ASN A 218 -1.06 19.46 -0.29
N TYR A 219 -0.25 18.43 0.00
CA TYR A 219 1.15 18.50 0.36
C TYR A 219 2.00 17.66 -0.60
N SER A 220 3.29 17.98 -0.70
CA SER A 220 4.19 17.30 -1.65
C SER A 220 4.82 16.02 -1.10
N SER A 221 4.83 15.84 0.22
CA SER A 221 5.41 14.65 0.89
C SER A 221 4.74 14.35 2.22
N GLY A 222 4.85 13.09 2.68
CA GLY A 222 4.34 12.67 3.99
C GLY A 222 5.03 13.40 5.14
N SER A 223 6.31 13.72 5.03
CA SER A 223 7.05 14.48 6.05
C SER A 223 6.56 15.92 6.18
N GLU A 224 6.24 16.58 5.06
CA GLU A 224 5.65 17.93 5.05
C GLU A 224 4.25 17.90 5.68
N LEU A 225 3.43 16.92 5.30
CA LEU A 225 2.10 16.70 5.84
C LEU A 225 2.13 16.47 7.36
N SER A 226 3.05 15.61 7.85
CA SER A 226 3.24 15.36 9.29
C SER A 226 3.69 16.60 10.05
N SER A 227 4.58 17.40 9.44
CA SER A 227 5.02 18.68 10.03
C SER A 227 3.87 19.68 10.16
N ALA A 228 3.01 19.76 9.14
CA ALA A 228 1.81 20.61 9.17
C ALA A 228 0.82 20.17 10.26
N MET A 229 0.67 18.84 10.47
CA MET A 229 -0.13 18.27 11.55
C MET A 229 0.39 18.69 12.94
N VAL A 230 1.67 18.41 13.20
CA VAL A 230 2.31 18.75 14.50
C VAL A 230 2.27 20.27 14.74
N GLY A 231 2.42 21.06 13.69
CA GLY A 231 2.31 22.52 13.71
C GLY A 231 0.90 23.05 14.03
N GLY A 232 -0.15 22.24 13.82
CA GLY A 232 -1.55 22.65 13.96
C GLY A 232 -2.07 23.43 12.74
N HIS A 233 -1.39 23.33 11.59
CA HIS A 233 -1.80 24.01 10.35
C HIS A 233 -2.92 23.28 9.61
N ILE A 234 -3.12 22.02 9.92
CA ILE A 234 -4.25 21.19 9.48
C ILE A 234 -4.86 20.47 10.68
N ASN A 235 -6.16 20.17 10.61
CA ASN A 235 -6.88 19.50 11.69
C ASN A 235 -6.68 17.99 11.64
N ILE A 236 -6.85 17.37 10.48
CA ILE A 236 -6.67 15.93 10.27
C ILE A 236 -5.86 15.65 9.03
N ASN A 237 -5.26 14.48 8.99
CA ASN A 237 -4.72 13.87 7.79
C ASN A 237 -5.07 12.38 7.74
N ILE A 238 -4.79 11.79 6.58
CA ILE A 238 -4.70 10.34 6.40
C ILE A 238 -3.27 10.00 6.02
N THR A 239 -2.71 8.99 6.67
CA THR A 239 -1.37 8.48 6.37
C THR A 239 -1.18 7.07 6.92
N GLY A 240 -0.15 6.37 6.48
CA GLY A 240 0.20 5.05 7.01
C GLY A 240 0.57 5.10 8.50
N ALA A 241 0.17 4.07 9.24
CA ALA A 241 0.52 3.92 10.65
C ALA A 241 2.03 3.99 10.88
N ASP A 242 2.80 3.42 9.94
CA ASP A 242 4.26 3.43 9.90
C ASP A 242 4.88 4.83 9.94
N GLU A 243 4.20 5.81 9.34
CA GLU A 243 4.70 7.19 9.24
C GLU A 243 4.43 8.02 10.50
N ILE A 244 3.38 7.70 11.26
CA ILE A 244 2.91 8.54 12.35
C ILE A 244 2.96 7.91 13.73
N MET A 245 3.35 6.64 13.85
CA MET A 245 3.38 5.95 15.14
C MET A 245 4.25 6.68 16.18
N GLY A 246 5.41 7.21 15.78
CA GLY A 246 6.27 7.98 16.68
C GLY A 246 5.59 9.27 17.20
N LEU A 247 4.81 9.95 16.36
CA LEU A 247 4.07 11.15 16.73
C LEU A 247 2.84 10.83 17.60
N ILE A 248 2.23 9.66 17.42
CA ILE A 248 1.17 9.17 18.31
C ILE A 248 1.76 8.86 19.70
N GLN A 249 2.90 8.18 19.75
CA GLN A 249 3.57 7.81 21.00
C GLN A 249 4.08 9.03 21.77
N SER A 250 4.57 10.07 21.09
CA SER A 250 4.94 11.35 21.73
C SER A 250 3.72 12.15 22.18
N GLY A 251 2.53 11.85 21.67
CA GLY A 251 1.30 12.55 21.95
C GLY A 251 1.16 13.89 21.22
N ASP A 252 1.92 14.11 20.13
CA ASP A 252 1.84 15.29 19.29
C ASP A 252 0.62 15.24 18.35
N ILE A 253 0.21 14.01 17.97
CA ILE A 253 -1.00 13.74 17.20
C ILE A 253 -1.87 12.69 17.90
N VAL A 254 -3.16 12.72 17.59
CA VAL A 254 -4.16 11.84 18.19
C VAL A 254 -4.78 10.99 17.06
N PRO A 255 -4.63 9.65 17.07
CA PRO A 255 -5.30 8.81 16.10
C PRO A 255 -6.81 8.83 16.36
N LEU A 256 -7.61 8.96 15.30
CA LEU A 256 -9.08 9.01 15.40
C LEU A 256 -9.71 7.69 14.98
N ILE A 257 -9.23 7.06 13.90
CA ILE A 257 -9.72 5.78 13.38
C ILE A 257 -8.68 5.12 12.48
N SER A 258 -8.56 3.80 12.55
CA SER A 258 -7.80 2.99 11.58
C SER A 258 -8.71 2.54 10.43
N ILE A 259 -8.16 2.57 9.20
CA ILE A 259 -8.86 2.12 8.00
C ILE A 259 -8.59 0.62 7.81
N SER A 260 -9.31 -0.18 8.56
CA SER A 260 -9.13 -1.62 8.62
C SER A 260 -10.42 -2.34 9.04
N GLU A 261 -10.53 -3.62 8.70
CA GLU A 261 -11.66 -4.44 9.12
C GLU A 261 -11.66 -4.72 10.62
N ASN A 262 -10.47 -4.94 11.18
CA ASN A 262 -10.24 -5.23 12.59
C ASN A 262 -9.30 -4.18 13.18
N ARG A 263 -9.33 -4.04 14.51
CA ARG A 263 -8.39 -3.16 15.24
C ARG A 263 -6.95 -3.59 15.01
N MET A 264 -6.07 -2.61 15.01
CA MET A 264 -4.62 -2.85 14.92
C MET A 264 -4.11 -3.46 16.23
N SER A 265 -3.20 -4.44 16.14
CA SER A 265 -2.57 -5.05 17.31
C SER A 265 -1.71 -4.06 18.10
N THR A 266 -1.14 -3.07 17.40
CA THR A 266 -0.30 -2.01 17.98
C THR A 266 -1.08 -0.85 18.58
N LEU A 267 -2.36 -0.69 18.22
CA LEU A 267 -3.29 0.31 18.74
C LEU A 267 -4.65 -0.34 19.08
N PRO A 268 -4.70 -1.24 20.08
CA PRO A 268 -5.89 -2.06 20.33
C PRO A 268 -7.10 -1.25 20.83
N ASP A 269 -6.87 -0.05 21.36
CA ASP A 269 -7.95 0.84 21.82
C ASP A 269 -8.50 1.76 20.70
N LEU A 270 -7.81 1.82 19.54
CA LEU A 270 -8.25 2.63 18.41
C LEU A 270 -9.36 1.90 17.64
N GLU A 271 -10.49 2.59 17.46
CA GLU A 271 -11.58 2.09 16.63
C GLU A 271 -11.15 1.93 15.16
N CYS A 272 -11.78 1.00 14.46
CA CYS A 272 -11.55 0.77 13.05
C CYS A 272 -12.82 0.98 12.21
N THR A 273 -12.65 1.21 10.91
CA THR A 273 -13.76 1.41 9.98
C THR A 273 -14.74 0.23 9.97
N GLY A 274 -14.22 -1.00 10.17
CA GLY A 274 -15.06 -2.21 10.25
C GLY A 274 -16.04 -2.21 11.41
N GLU A 275 -15.65 -1.70 12.59
CA GLU A 275 -16.52 -1.59 13.76
C GLU A 275 -17.67 -0.59 13.56
N LEU A 276 -17.40 0.49 12.80
CA LEU A 276 -18.39 1.51 12.49
C LEU A 276 -19.25 1.17 11.26
N GLY A 277 -19.01 0.00 10.63
CA GLY A 277 -19.72 -0.40 9.41
C GLY A 277 -19.40 0.45 8.19
N ILE A 278 -18.28 1.16 8.21
CA ILE A 278 -17.79 1.97 7.10
C ILE A 278 -16.98 1.06 6.17
N ASP A 279 -17.47 0.87 4.94
CA ASP A 279 -16.82 0.03 3.92
C ASP A 279 -15.65 0.77 3.25
N SER A 280 -14.58 0.98 4.02
CA SER A 280 -13.34 1.60 3.58
C SER A 280 -12.17 0.85 4.22
N TYR A 281 -11.39 0.15 3.39
CA TYR A 281 -10.25 -0.68 3.83
C TYR A 281 -8.99 -0.42 2.99
N VAL A 282 -8.95 0.65 2.25
CA VAL A 282 -7.80 1.02 1.40
C VAL A 282 -6.59 1.31 2.28
N GLY A 283 -5.53 0.54 2.08
CA GLY A 283 -4.23 0.76 2.68
C GLY A 283 -3.20 1.09 1.62
N THR A 284 -1.96 1.35 2.01
CA THR A 284 -0.89 1.66 1.09
C THR A 284 0.07 0.47 0.98
N TRP A 285 0.04 -0.24 -0.14
CA TRP A 285 1.09 -1.21 -0.42
C TRP A 285 2.33 -0.52 -0.99
N ARG A 286 3.49 -1.09 -0.70
CA ARG A 286 4.77 -0.69 -1.27
C ARG A 286 5.48 -1.93 -1.78
N GLY A 287 5.82 -1.91 -3.07
CA GLY A 287 6.48 -3.03 -3.73
C GLY A 287 7.54 -2.54 -4.70
N ILE A 288 8.45 -3.44 -5.05
CA ILE A 288 9.52 -3.19 -6.01
C ILE A 288 9.06 -3.58 -7.40
N LEU A 289 9.26 -2.67 -8.34
CA LEU A 289 8.99 -2.83 -9.75
C LEU A 289 10.28 -2.60 -10.55
N CYS A 290 10.31 -3.11 -11.76
CA CYS A 290 11.35 -2.81 -12.74
C CYS A 290 10.74 -2.60 -14.13
N ARG A 291 11.55 -2.14 -15.08
CA ARG A 291 11.11 -2.07 -16.48
C ARG A 291 10.73 -3.45 -17.00
N THR A 292 9.71 -3.50 -17.84
CA THR A 292 9.19 -4.77 -18.40
C THR A 292 10.25 -5.51 -19.22
N ASP A 293 11.14 -4.80 -19.90
CA ASP A 293 12.22 -5.34 -20.72
C ASP A 293 13.51 -5.68 -19.93
N THR A 294 13.52 -5.58 -18.59
CA THR A 294 14.61 -6.06 -17.74
C THR A 294 14.79 -7.58 -17.91
N PRO A 295 16.03 -8.12 -18.04
CA PRO A 295 16.25 -9.55 -18.19
C PRO A 295 15.61 -10.38 -17.07
N ASP A 296 14.91 -11.47 -17.41
CA ASP A 296 14.22 -12.32 -16.43
C ASP A 296 15.16 -12.87 -15.35
N ALA A 297 16.41 -13.20 -15.71
CA ALA A 297 17.40 -13.65 -14.75
C ALA A 297 17.68 -12.58 -13.66
N ALA A 298 17.75 -11.31 -14.03
CA ALA A 298 17.93 -10.21 -13.09
C ALA A 298 16.70 -9.99 -12.20
N VAL A 299 15.51 -10.12 -12.79
CA VAL A 299 14.24 -9.95 -12.04
C VAL A 299 14.07 -11.07 -11.03
N ASN A 300 14.28 -12.32 -11.44
CA ASN A 300 14.18 -13.49 -10.56
C ASN A 300 15.22 -13.43 -9.42
N ALA A 301 16.47 -13.07 -9.74
CA ALA A 301 17.51 -12.89 -8.71
C ALA A 301 17.13 -11.79 -7.70
N MET A 302 16.57 -10.67 -8.18
CA MET A 302 16.12 -9.60 -7.29
C MET A 302 14.91 -10.03 -6.45
N ALA A 303 13.97 -10.78 -7.00
CA ALA A 303 12.84 -11.33 -6.27
C ALA A 303 13.29 -12.26 -5.14
N ASP A 304 14.25 -13.16 -5.42
CA ASP A 304 14.85 -14.06 -4.43
C ASP A 304 15.58 -13.26 -3.34
N ALA A 305 16.38 -12.28 -3.72
CA ALA A 305 17.10 -11.41 -2.79
C ALA A 305 16.16 -10.59 -1.89
N LEU A 306 15.08 -10.04 -2.45
CA LEU A 306 14.06 -9.31 -1.67
C LEU A 306 13.33 -10.24 -0.70
N LYS A 307 13.03 -11.47 -1.11
CA LYS A 307 12.43 -12.48 -0.23
C LYS A 307 13.36 -12.88 0.91
N GLU A 308 14.64 -13.06 0.63
CA GLU A 308 15.65 -13.33 1.65
C GLU A 308 15.78 -12.15 2.61
N ALA A 309 15.94 -10.91 2.10
CA ALA A 309 16.03 -9.69 2.89
C ALA A 309 14.79 -9.51 3.78
N TRP A 310 13.59 -9.74 3.24
CA TRP A 310 12.33 -9.63 3.97
C TRP A 310 12.26 -10.58 5.17
N ASN A 311 12.85 -11.78 5.07
CA ASN A 311 12.87 -12.79 6.13
C ASN A 311 14.02 -12.61 7.14
N THR A 312 14.90 -11.62 6.97
CA THR A 312 15.96 -11.37 7.95
C THR A 312 15.39 -10.89 9.29
N PRO A 313 16.00 -11.26 10.43
CA PRO A 313 15.54 -10.80 11.73
C PRO A 313 15.45 -9.28 11.85
N ASP A 314 16.42 -8.56 11.29
CA ASP A 314 16.48 -7.10 11.34
C ASP A 314 15.32 -6.44 10.57
N TYR A 315 15.00 -6.96 9.38
CA TYR A 315 13.87 -6.43 8.60
C TYR A 315 12.53 -6.82 9.22
N GLN A 316 12.41 -8.02 9.79
CA GLN A 316 11.20 -8.45 10.52
C GLN A 316 10.96 -7.59 11.78
N GLU A 317 12.02 -7.20 12.50
CA GLU A 317 11.90 -6.27 13.61
C GLU A 317 11.42 -4.89 13.15
N PHE A 318 11.97 -4.38 12.04
CA PHE A 318 11.47 -3.16 11.40
C PHE A 318 9.99 -3.27 11.05
N LEU A 319 9.55 -4.35 10.37
CA LEU A 319 8.14 -4.55 10.00
C LEU A 319 7.20 -4.52 11.20
N LYS A 320 7.62 -5.15 12.31
CA LYS A 320 6.87 -5.14 13.56
C LYS A 320 6.77 -3.73 14.14
N ASN A 321 7.90 -3.01 14.24
CA ASN A 321 7.95 -1.67 14.82
C ASN A 321 7.20 -0.63 13.98
N ALA A 322 7.14 -0.83 12.67
CA ALA A 322 6.42 0.01 11.73
C ALA A 322 4.95 -0.41 11.50
N CYS A 323 4.41 -1.34 12.28
CA CYS A 323 3.01 -1.78 12.24
C CYS A 323 2.58 -2.45 10.92
N TYR A 324 3.52 -3.06 10.18
CA TYR A 324 3.20 -3.73 8.91
C TYR A 324 2.69 -5.16 9.07
N LEU A 325 2.74 -5.74 10.28
CA LEU A 325 2.35 -7.13 10.50
C LEU A 325 0.84 -7.34 10.68
N ASP A 326 0.06 -6.27 10.81
CA ASP A 326 -1.40 -6.34 10.93
C ASP A 326 -2.12 -6.62 9.59
N ARG A 327 -1.38 -6.60 8.48
CA ARG A 327 -1.85 -6.99 7.13
C ARG A 327 -0.82 -7.89 6.43
N PRO A 328 -1.25 -8.78 5.48
CA PRO A 328 -0.32 -9.52 4.63
C PRO A 328 0.59 -8.56 3.86
N GLY A 329 1.88 -8.51 4.24
CA GLY A 329 2.85 -7.58 3.66
C GLY A 329 3.44 -8.12 2.37
N TYR A 330 4.23 -9.22 2.47
CA TYR A 330 4.93 -9.80 1.34
C TYR A 330 3.99 -10.46 0.33
N ALA A 331 4.28 -10.26 -0.96
CA ALA A 331 3.74 -11.05 -2.05
C ALA A 331 4.83 -11.21 -3.12
N ASP A 332 4.90 -12.36 -3.74
CA ASP A 332 5.80 -12.59 -4.88
C ASP A 332 5.31 -11.84 -6.14
N ALA A 333 6.05 -11.97 -7.24
CA ALA A 333 5.74 -11.22 -8.46
C ALA A 333 4.37 -11.58 -9.05
N GLU A 334 3.94 -12.85 -8.95
CA GLU A 334 2.66 -13.32 -9.48
C GLU A 334 1.49 -12.80 -8.63
N GLU A 335 1.56 -13.00 -7.32
CA GLU A 335 0.56 -12.50 -6.37
C GLU A 335 0.47 -10.97 -6.42
N PHE A 336 1.61 -10.29 -6.59
CA PHE A 336 1.65 -8.84 -6.69
C PHE A 336 1.07 -8.33 -8.01
N GLN A 337 1.30 -9.03 -9.13
CA GLN A 337 0.65 -8.71 -10.41
C GLN A 337 -0.86 -8.86 -10.33
N GLN A 338 -1.35 -9.93 -9.67
CA GLN A 338 -2.79 -10.14 -9.48
C GLN A 338 -3.40 -8.98 -8.69
N LEU A 339 -2.76 -8.56 -7.60
CA LEU A 339 -3.22 -7.40 -6.81
C LEU A 339 -3.29 -6.13 -7.67
N ILE A 340 -2.25 -5.84 -8.47
CA ILE A 340 -2.23 -4.69 -9.37
C ILE A 340 -3.41 -4.74 -10.35
N ASP A 341 -3.67 -5.89 -10.97
CA ASP A 341 -4.75 -6.05 -11.95
C ASP A 341 -6.15 -5.89 -11.33
N GLU A 342 -6.35 -6.41 -10.12
CA GLU A 342 -7.58 -6.25 -9.36
C GLU A 342 -7.81 -4.78 -8.97
N GLU A 343 -6.77 -4.09 -8.52
CA GLU A 343 -6.86 -2.68 -8.15
C GLU A 343 -7.10 -1.77 -9.36
N TYR A 344 -6.53 -2.09 -10.54
CA TYR A 344 -6.88 -1.36 -11.76
C TYR A 344 -8.38 -1.39 -12.01
N THR A 345 -9.00 -2.55 -11.91
CA THR A 345 -10.45 -2.71 -12.12
C THR A 345 -11.24 -1.93 -11.06
N THR A 346 -10.84 -2.08 -9.79
CA THR A 346 -11.51 -1.43 -8.66
C THR A 346 -11.43 0.09 -8.73
N PHE A 347 -10.25 0.62 -9.01
CA PHE A 347 -10.04 2.08 -9.07
C PHE A 347 -10.64 2.69 -10.35
N GLU A 348 -10.62 1.97 -11.47
CA GLU A 348 -11.29 2.43 -12.69
C GLU A 348 -12.81 2.58 -12.47
N ASP A 349 -13.45 1.58 -11.86
CA ASP A 349 -14.88 1.62 -11.51
C ASP A 349 -15.17 2.77 -10.54
N TYR A 350 -14.29 2.99 -9.54
CA TYR A 350 -14.40 4.11 -8.62
C TYR A 350 -14.31 5.46 -9.33
N LEU A 351 -13.26 5.69 -10.12
CA LEU A 351 -13.01 6.95 -10.81
C LEU A 351 -14.12 7.30 -11.80
N LYS A 352 -14.61 6.30 -12.56
CA LYS A 352 -15.80 6.46 -13.43
C LYS A 352 -17.06 6.80 -12.63
N GLY A 353 -17.27 6.11 -11.48
CA GLY A 353 -18.40 6.37 -10.61
C GLY A 353 -18.41 7.78 -10.02
N ALA A 354 -17.22 8.31 -9.71
CA ALA A 354 -17.01 9.66 -9.19
C ALA A 354 -16.95 10.74 -10.29
N GLY A 355 -16.95 10.38 -11.59
CA GLY A 355 -16.83 11.32 -12.69
C GLY A 355 -15.45 11.98 -12.80
N LEU A 356 -14.40 11.26 -12.39
CA LEU A 356 -13.01 11.72 -12.41
C LEU A 356 -12.24 11.25 -13.66
N ILE A 357 -12.77 10.26 -14.39
CA ILE A 357 -12.32 9.80 -15.71
C ILE A 357 -13.53 9.46 -16.58
#